data_1b95857536a2ec899672fca80cae0d2c
#
_entry.id   1b95857536a2ec899672fca80cae0d2c
#
_cell.length_a   1.000
_cell.length_b   1.000
_cell.length_c   1.000
_cell.angle_alpha   90.00
_cell.angle_beta   90.00
_cell.angle_gamma   90.00
#
_symmetry.space_group_name_H-M   'P 1'
#
loop_
_entity.id
_entity.type
_entity.pdbx_description
1 polymer ?
#
loop_
_entity_poly.entity_id
_entity_poly.type
_entity_poly.pdbx_seq_one_letter_code
_entity_poly.pdbx_strand_id
1 'polypeptide(L)'
;MRQCMDVESVLNRLKRIEGQVRGIMKMLEDDKSCEEILIQISSAKSALHKAGQVILEGHLHHCVLDGIRDGDEEETIKKLSSAIEQFSRIV
;
A
#
# COMPACT_ATOMS: atom_id res chain seq x y z
N MET A 1 -4.90 -14.26 7.10
CA MET A 1 -4.43 -13.07 6.36
C MET A 1 -5.54 -12.31 5.66
N ARG A 2 -6.37 -13.00 4.93
CA ARG A 2 -7.45 -12.33 4.19
C ARG A 2 -8.47 -11.63 5.06
N GLN A 3 -8.67 -12.12 6.27
CA GLN A 3 -9.59 -11.48 7.21
C GLN A 3 -9.10 -10.12 7.69
N CYS A 4 -7.83 -9.80 7.47
CA CYS A 4 -7.25 -8.55 7.93
C CYS A 4 -7.67 -7.34 7.09
N MET A 5 -8.16 -7.58 5.88
CA MET A 5 -8.49 -6.50 4.97
C MET A 5 -9.66 -6.88 4.07
N ASP A 6 -10.31 -5.87 3.51
CA ASP A 6 -11.26 -6.06 2.43
C ASP A 6 -10.47 -6.21 1.13
N VAL A 7 -10.24 -7.44 0.73
CA VAL A 7 -9.41 -7.76 -0.45
C VAL A 7 -9.97 -7.10 -1.71
N GLU A 8 -11.27 -7.09 -1.89
CA GLU A 8 -11.89 -6.49 -3.08
C GLU A 8 -11.60 -4.99 -3.16
N SER A 9 -11.74 -4.28 -2.04
CA SER A 9 -11.46 -2.86 -1.97
C SER A 9 -10.00 -2.55 -2.30
N VAL A 10 -9.08 -3.32 -1.74
CA VAL A 10 -7.65 -3.13 -1.99
C VAL A 10 -7.31 -3.45 -3.46
N LEU A 11 -7.87 -4.52 -4.01
CA LEU A 11 -7.66 -4.86 -5.42
C LEU A 11 -8.16 -3.76 -6.34
N ASN A 12 -9.30 -3.16 -6.03
CA ASN A 12 -9.83 -2.06 -6.85
C ASN A 12 -8.92 -0.84 -6.83
N ARG A 13 -8.33 -0.52 -5.67
CA ARG A 13 -7.32 0.54 -5.56
C ARG A 13 -6.10 0.24 -6.41
N LEU A 14 -5.60 -0.99 -6.34
CA LEU A 14 -4.42 -1.41 -7.11
C LEU A 14 -4.69 -1.42 -8.61
N LYS A 15 -5.89 -1.80 -9.03
CA LYS A 15 -6.27 -1.75 -10.45
C LYS A 15 -6.25 -0.33 -10.99
N ARG A 16 -6.70 0.65 -10.20
CA ARG A 16 -6.61 2.06 -10.59
C ARG A 16 -5.16 2.51 -10.72
N ILE A 17 -4.32 2.09 -9.78
CA ILE A 17 -2.88 2.41 -9.80
C ILE A 17 -2.23 1.78 -11.02
N GLU A 18 -2.58 0.56 -11.35
CA GLU A 18 -2.11 -0.11 -12.56
C GLU A 18 -2.45 0.72 -13.81
N GLY A 19 -3.67 1.24 -13.89
CA GLY A 19 -4.08 2.14 -14.97
C GLY A 19 -3.27 3.43 -14.99
N GLN A 20 -2.98 4.00 -13.83
CA GLN A 20 -2.12 5.19 -13.73
C GLN A 20 -0.72 4.91 -14.25
N VAL A 21 -0.15 3.75 -13.90
CA VAL A 21 1.19 3.38 -14.39
C VAL A 21 1.20 3.24 -15.90
N ARG A 22 0.18 2.61 -16.48
CA ARG A 22 0.06 2.51 -17.94
C ARG A 22 -0.05 3.89 -18.58
N GLY A 23 -0.81 4.80 -17.94
CA GLY A 23 -0.91 6.18 -18.43
C GLY A 23 0.44 6.90 -18.40
N ILE A 24 1.24 6.68 -17.38
CA ILE A 24 2.58 7.28 -17.27
C ILE A 24 3.48 6.75 -18.40
N MET A 25 3.41 5.46 -18.69
CA MET A 25 4.17 4.87 -19.79
C MET A 25 3.79 5.51 -21.11
N LYS A 26 2.49 5.74 -21.33
CA LYS A 26 2.02 6.40 -22.54
C LYS A 26 2.52 7.85 -22.63
N MET A 27 2.55 8.55 -21.50
CA MET A 27 3.09 9.91 -21.46
C MET A 27 4.54 9.96 -21.91
N LEU A 28 5.34 8.97 -21.50
CA LEU A 28 6.73 8.86 -21.96
C LEU A 28 6.81 8.60 -23.46
N GLU A 29 5.95 7.72 -23.98
CA GLU A 29 5.89 7.43 -25.41
C GLU A 29 5.47 8.65 -26.23
N ASP A 30 4.57 9.47 -25.68
CA ASP A 30 4.03 10.67 -26.33
C ASP A 30 4.92 11.91 -26.10
N ASP A 31 6.06 11.73 -25.48
CA ASP A 31 7.03 12.81 -25.25
C ASP A 31 6.46 13.98 -24.44
N LYS A 32 5.67 13.67 -23.43
CA LYS A 32 5.16 14.69 -22.51
C LYS A 32 6.30 15.28 -21.67
N SER A 33 6.08 16.47 -21.11
CA SER A 33 7.11 17.15 -20.32
C SER A 33 7.49 16.36 -19.07
N CYS A 34 8.72 16.54 -18.62
CA CYS A 34 9.20 15.90 -17.40
C CYS A 34 8.35 16.30 -16.20
N GLU A 35 7.93 17.56 -16.14
CA GLU A 35 7.11 18.07 -15.04
C GLU A 35 5.76 17.35 -14.98
N GLU A 36 5.10 17.18 -16.11
CA GLU A 36 3.82 16.47 -16.18
C GLU A 36 3.96 15.02 -15.73
N ILE A 37 5.02 14.36 -16.20
CA ILE A 37 5.27 12.95 -15.85
C ILE A 37 5.54 12.81 -14.36
N LEU A 38 6.36 13.70 -13.78
CA LEU A 38 6.69 13.66 -12.36
C LEU A 38 5.46 13.90 -11.48
N ILE A 39 4.55 14.77 -11.90
CA ILE A 39 3.29 14.97 -11.19
C ILE A 39 2.46 13.68 -11.16
N GLN A 40 2.39 12.99 -12.28
CA GLN A 40 1.63 11.73 -12.35
C GLN A 40 2.29 10.63 -11.52
N ILE A 41 3.61 10.56 -11.51
CA ILE A 41 4.34 9.61 -10.66
C ILE A 41 4.06 9.89 -9.18
N SER A 42 4.07 11.17 -8.79
CA SER A 42 3.77 11.55 -7.41
C SER A 42 2.35 11.14 -7.01
N SER A 43 1.39 11.31 -7.92
CA SER A 43 0.01 10.89 -7.70
C SER A 43 -0.10 9.37 -7.50
N ALA A 44 0.56 8.60 -8.37
CA ALA A 44 0.56 7.13 -8.27
C ALA A 44 1.22 6.66 -6.98
N LYS A 45 2.31 7.30 -6.59
CA LYS A 45 3.01 7.02 -5.33
C LYS A 45 2.09 7.23 -4.13
N SER A 46 1.36 8.35 -4.10
CA SER A 46 0.42 8.65 -3.02
C SER A 46 -0.72 7.63 -2.96
N ALA A 47 -1.24 7.24 -4.12
CA ALA A 47 -2.30 6.24 -4.19
C ALA A 47 -1.83 4.88 -3.69
N LEU A 48 -0.59 4.50 -4.04
CA LEU A 48 -0.02 3.24 -3.58
C LEU A 48 0.22 3.26 -2.07
N HIS A 49 0.69 4.38 -1.54
CA HIS A 49 0.87 4.57 -0.11
C HIS A 49 -0.47 4.41 0.63
N LYS A 50 -1.53 4.99 0.09
CA LYS A 50 -2.87 4.87 0.68
C LYS A 50 -3.35 3.43 0.68
N ALA A 51 -3.10 2.67 -0.39
CA ALA A 51 -3.44 1.25 -0.43
C ALA A 51 -2.72 0.49 0.70
N GLY A 52 -1.44 0.81 0.92
CA GLY A 52 -0.68 0.23 2.02
C GLY A 52 -1.25 0.59 3.39
N GLN A 53 -1.67 1.83 3.57
CA GLN A 53 -2.30 2.26 4.83
C GLN A 53 -3.59 1.49 5.12
N VAL A 54 -4.40 1.24 4.09
CA VAL A 54 -5.64 0.47 4.24
C VAL A 54 -5.32 -0.95 4.72
N ILE A 55 -4.31 -1.57 4.14
CA ILE A 55 -3.87 -2.91 4.55
C ILE A 55 -3.38 -2.88 5.99
N LEU A 56 -2.56 -1.90 6.34
CA LEU A 56 -2.01 -1.79 7.69
C LEU A 56 -3.11 -1.61 8.74
N GLU A 57 -4.10 -0.76 8.47
CA GLU A 57 -5.23 -0.56 9.37
C GLU A 57 -6.01 -1.86 9.60
N GLY A 58 -6.30 -2.60 8.53
CA GLY A 58 -6.97 -3.90 8.64
C GLY A 58 -6.14 -4.89 9.45
N HIS A 59 -4.84 -4.91 9.23
CA HIS A 59 -3.94 -5.78 9.96
C HIS A 59 -3.93 -5.46 11.46
N LEU A 60 -3.91 -4.16 11.81
CA LEU A 60 -3.98 -3.74 13.21
C LEU A 60 -5.28 -4.17 13.87
N HIS A 61 -6.40 -3.97 13.20
CA HIS A 61 -7.71 -4.27 13.80
C HIS A 61 -8.01 -5.75 13.94
N HIS A 62 -7.53 -6.57 13.03
CA HIS A 62 -7.89 -7.99 13.00
C HIS A 62 -6.74 -8.90 13.38
N CYS A 63 -5.61 -8.80 12.70
CA CYS A 63 -4.53 -9.75 12.89
C CYS A 63 -3.71 -9.47 14.15
N VAL A 64 -3.42 -8.21 14.44
CA VAL A 64 -2.60 -7.84 15.60
C VAL A 64 -3.37 -8.06 16.89
N LEU A 65 -4.62 -7.60 16.96
CA LEU A 65 -5.43 -7.80 18.16
C LEU A 65 -5.65 -9.29 18.44
N ASP A 66 -5.94 -10.07 17.41
CA ASP A 66 -6.13 -11.51 17.56
C ASP A 66 -4.86 -12.20 18.07
N GLY A 67 -3.70 -11.82 17.53
CA GLY A 67 -2.42 -12.35 17.99
C GLY A 67 -2.16 -12.04 19.46
N ILE A 68 -2.50 -10.84 19.90
CA ILE A 68 -2.33 -10.44 21.30
C ILE A 68 -3.30 -11.23 22.21
N ARG A 69 -4.55 -11.37 21.79
CA ARG A 69 -5.55 -12.15 22.54
C ARG A 69 -5.16 -13.61 22.68
N ASP A 70 -4.50 -14.16 21.68
CA ASP A 70 -4.10 -15.56 21.66
C ASP A 70 -2.78 -15.81 22.41
N GLY A 71 -2.18 -14.77 23.01
CA GLY A 71 -0.97 -14.90 23.81
C GLY A 71 0.32 -14.83 23.02
N ASP A 72 0.25 -14.43 21.75
CA ASP A 72 1.42 -14.32 20.86
C ASP A 72 1.91 -12.88 20.76
N GLU A 73 1.86 -12.10 21.85
CA GLU A 73 2.18 -10.67 21.83
C GLU A 73 3.56 -10.38 21.27
N GLU A 74 4.57 -11.10 21.73
CA GLU A 74 5.95 -10.82 21.30
C GLU A 74 6.13 -11.03 19.81
N GLU A 75 5.67 -12.16 19.32
CA GLU A 75 5.78 -12.48 17.89
C GLU A 75 4.95 -11.54 17.04
N THR A 76 3.74 -11.21 17.51
CA THR A 76 2.83 -10.32 16.81
C THR A 76 3.42 -8.91 16.69
N ILE A 77 3.93 -8.37 17.79
CA ILE A 77 4.54 -7.03 17.80
C ILE A 77 5.80 -6.99 16.95
N LYS A 78 6.59 -8.05 17.01
CA LYS A 78 7.82 -8.15 16.21
C LYS A 78 7.49 -8.10 14.70
N LYS A 79 6.50 -8.87 14.27
CA LYS A 79 6.08 -8.88 12.87
C LYS A 79 5.52 -7.52 12.44
N LEU A 80 4.73 -6.90 13.30
CA LEU A 80 4.17 -5.58 13.03
C LEU A 80 5.28 -4.53 12.89
N SER A 81 6.23 -4.53 13.83
CA SER A 81 7.34 -3.57 13.79
C SER A 81 8.15 -3.72 12.51
N SER A 82 8.41 -4.95 12.09
CA SER A 82 9.13 -5.23 10.86
C SER A 82 8.36 -4.72 9.63
N ALA A 83 7.05 -4.96 9.59
CA ALA A 83 6.21 -4.52 8.49
C ALA A 83 6.16 -2.99 8.40
N ILE A 84 6.02 -2.31 9.53
CA ILE A 84 6.00 -0.84 9.58
C ILE A 84 7.35 -0.29 9.11
N GLU A 85 8.45 -0.87 9.56
CA GLU A 85 9.77 -0.44 9.15
C GLU A 85 9.93 -0.53 7.63
N GLN A 86 9.55 -1.66 7.04
CA GLN A 86 9.63 -1.85 5.59
C GLN A 86 8.73 -0.86 4.85
N PHE A 87 7.51 -0.66 5.33
CA PHE A 87 6.55 0.24 4.70
C PHE A 87 7.00 1.70 4.78
N SER A 88 7.69 2.07 5.86
CA SER A 88 8.14 3.45 6.09
C SER A 88 9.43 3.81 5.36
N ARG A 89 10.09 2.86 4.73
CA ARG A 89 11.34 3.10 4.00
C ARG A 89 11.17 3.81 2.68
N ILE A 90 10.11 4.51 2.52
CA ILE A 90 9.87 5.26 1.29
C ILE A 90 10.59 6.59 1.42
N VAL A 91 11.49 6.83 0.53
CA VAL A 91 12.22 8.09 0.46
C VAL A 91 11.63 8.97 -0.62
#